data_d173f2e74451c2d14e813f1ebe7951a1
#
_entry.id   d173f2e74451c2d14e813f1ebe7951a1
#
_cell.length_a   1.000
_cell.length_b   1.000
_cell.length_c   1.000
_cell.angle_alpha   90.00
_cell.angle_beta   90.00
_cell.angle_gamma   90.00
#
_symmetry.space_group_name_H-M   'P 1'
#
loop_
_entity.id
_entity.type
_entity.pdbx_description
1 polymer ?
#
loop_
_entity_poly.entity_id
_entity_poly.type
_entity_poly.pdbx_seq_one_letter_code
_entity_poly.pdbx_strand_id
1 'polypeptide(L)'
;MIDLGRRAFGTGFVSLAAAGSSVLVEPALRLRPSDKAAVALTLDACPGAFDERLAKALVDNGIPATIFLTGFWMRHNPAGLAFLLAHRDLFSLQNHGARHLPAILGCRSVYGLRPAGTWDAIRTEIATGAEAIRDASGETPTWYRGAAALYSPEVLDPIEKMGFGVAGFSLNADMGASLPAGAVAARIAKARDRDVIVGHINQPLRPSGAGIAAGVASLKRQGMGFVHLS
;
A
#
# COMPACT_ATOMS: atom_id res chain seq x y z
N MET A 1 -58.99 14.14 -49.51
CA MET A 1 -58.71 14.65 -48.14
C MET A 1 -57.68 13.69 -47.58
N ILE A 2 -56.41 14.11 -47.56
CA ILE A 2 -55.27 13.29 -47.11
C ILE A 2 -54.85 13.83 -45.75
N ASP A 3 -54.98 12.96 -44.74
CA ASP A 3 -54.61 13.26 -43.35
C ASP A 3 -53.09 13.11 -43.19
N LEU A 4 -52.40 14.18 -42.79
CA LEU A 4 -50.97 14.23 -42.54
C LEU A 4 -50.69 14.00 -41.05
N GLY A 5 -50.41 12.76 -40.69
CA GLY A 5 -50.02 12.36 -39.34
C GLY A 5 -48.75 13.08 -38.85
N ARG A 6 -48.88 13.78 -37.72
CA ARG A 6 -47.78 14.42 -36.98
C ARG A 6 -46.85 13.36 -36.42
N ARG A 7 -45.57 13.33 -36.87
CA ARG A 7 -44.48 12.62 -36.22
C ARG A 7 -43.96 13.47 -35.05
N ALA A 8 -44.15 12.98 -33.84
CA ALA A 8 -43.53 13.53 -32.64
C ALA A 8 -42.05 13.15 -32.61
N PHE A 9 -41.16 14.15 -32.67
CA PHE A 9 -39.73 13.96 -32.36
C PHE A 9 -39.57 13.90 -30.85
N GLY A 10 -39.28 12.68 -30.34
CA GLY A 10 -38.87 12.49 -28.97
C GLY A 10 -37.43 13.01 -28.79
N THR A 11 -37.26 14.13 -28.11
CA THR A 11 -35.97 14.61 -27.62
C THR A 11 -35.57 13.71 -26.43
N GLY A 12 -34.72 12.71 -26.69
CA GLY A 12 -34.10 11.94 -25.64
C GLY A 12 -33.10 12.84 -24.90
N PHE A 13 -33.44 13.20 -23.67
CA PHE A 13 -32.46 13.77 -22.73
C PHE A 13 -31.50 12.65 -22.32
N VAL A 14 -30.26 12.70 -22.83
CA VAL A 14 -29.14 11.93 -22.27
C VAL A 14 -28.80 12.63 -20.96
N SER A 15 -29.27 12.06 -19.85
CA SER A 15 -28.85 12.47 -18.51
C SER A 15 -27.40 12.10 -18.36
N LEU A 16 -26.49 13.05 -18.55
CA LEU A 16 -25.10 12.91 -18.13
C LEU A 16 -25.13 12.88 -16.60
N ALA A 17 -25.07 11.68 -15.99
CA ALA A 17 -24.83 11.56 -14.58
C ALA A 17 -23.47 12.22 -14.30
N ALA A 18 -23.50 13.41 -13.69
CA ALA A 18 -22.30 14.02 -13.15
C ALA A 18 -21.71 13.03 -12.14
N ALA A 19 -20.54 12.48 -12.46
CA ALA A 19 -19.77 11.68 -11.51
C ALA A 19 -19.44 12.61 -10.33
N GLY A 20 -20.24 12.51 -9.27
CA GLY A 20 -19.97 13.19 -8.02
C GLY A 20 -18.55 12.81 -7.59
N SER A 21 -17.74 13.80 -7.24
CA SER A 21 -16.41 13.60 -6.66
C SER A 21 -16.60 12.86 -5.34
N SER A 22 -16.57 11.53 -5.36
CA SER A 22 -16.64 10.73 -4.14
C SER A 22 -15.44 11.08 -3.26
N VAL A 23 -15.71 11.24 -1.95
CA VAL A 23 -14.67 11.48 -0.96
C VAL A 23 -13.80 10.22 -0.90
N LEU A 24 -12.49 10.37 -1.15
CA LEU A 24 -11.57 9.24 -1.06
C LEU A 24 -11.42 8.78 0.38
N VAL A 25 -11.21 7.48 0.58
CA VAL A 25 -11.03 6.85 1.88
C VAL A 25 -9.57 6.43 2.06
N GLU A 26 -9.00 6.74 3.21
CA GLU A 26 -7.74 6.17 3.70
C GLU A 26 -8.10 5.17 4.81
N PRO A 27 -8.02 3.85 4.56
CA PRO A 27 -8.40 2.86 5.56
C PRO A 27 -7.50 2.92 6.79
N ALA A 28 -8.10 2.98 7.97
CA ALA A 28 -7.37 2.80 9.23
C ALA A 28 -7.29 1.31 9.55
N LEU A 29 -6.12 0.86 10.01
CA LEU A 29 -5.91 -0.53 10.39
C LEU A 29 -5.14 -0.63 11.70
N ARG A 30 -5.57 -1.54 12.57
CA ARG A 30 -4.87 -1.95 13.80
C ARG A 30 -4.84 -3.47 13.89
N LEU A 31 -3.83 -4.00 14.54
CA LEU A 31 -3.75 -5.44 14.83
C LEU A 31 -4.92 -5.87 15.73
N ARG A 32 -5.28 -7.13 15.63
CA ARG A 32 -6.22 -7.73 16.58
C ARG A 32 -5.61 -7.75 17.99
N PRO A 33 -6.42 -7.72 19.06
CA PRO A 33 -5.93 -7.88 20.42
C PRO A 33 -5.16 -9.19 20.59
N SER A 34 -4.06 -9.12 21.33
CA SER A 34 -3.24 -10.30 21.71
C SER A 34 -2.73 -10.13 23.14
N ASP A 35 -2.23 -11.22 23.76
CA ASP A 35 -1.73 -11.22 25.13
C ASP A 35 -0.40 -10.46 25.29
N LYS A 36 0.29 -10.21 24.19
CA LYS A 36 1.57 -9.49 24.19
C LYS A 36 1.46 -8.25 23.34
N ALA A 37 1.90 -7.12 23.87
CA ALA A 37 1.94 -5.87 23.14
C ALA A 37 2.84 -6.00 21.89
N ALA A 38 2.28 -5.66 20.74
CA ALA A 38 2.99 -5.74 19.46
C ALA A 38 2.50 -4.70 18.46
N VAL A 39 3.36 -4.35 17.52
CA VAL A 39 3.05 -3.52 16.35
C VAL A 39 3.39 -4.27 15.06
N ALA A 40 2.75 -3.90 13.95
CA ALA A 40 3.17 -4.34 12.63
C ALA A 40 3.94 -3.21 11.94
N LEU A 41 5.19 -3.47 11.55
CA LEU A 41 5.93 -2.61 10.64
C LEU A 41 5.56 -3.00 9.22
N THR A 42 5.05 -2.06 8.44
CA THR A 42 4.76 -2.25 7.02
C THR A 42 5.54 -1.26 6.20
N LEU A 43 6.17 -1.72 5.12
CA LEU A 43 7.04 -0.90 4.28
C LEU A 43 6.62 -0.99 2.82
N ASP A 44 6.37 0.15 2.20
CA ASP A 44 5.99 0.22 0.81
C ASP A 44 7.25 0.31 -0.09
N ALA A 45 7.33 -0.59 -1.07
CA ALA A 45 8.32 -0.58 -2.14
C ALA A 45 7.71 -0.02 -3.43
N CYS A 46 7.39 1.27 -3.39
CA CYS A 46 6.99 2.06 -4.55
C CYS A 46 8.10 2.11 -5.61
N PRO A 47 7.87 2.64 -6.84
CA PRO A 47 8.94 2.91 -7.79
C PRO A 47 10.10 3.68 -7.16
N GLY A 48 11.32 3.13 -7.25
CA GLY A 48 12.54 3.67 -6.63
C GLY A 48 13.58 2.59 -6.44
N ALA A 49 14.68 2.90 -5.75
CA ALA A 49 15.76 1.98 -5.47
C ALA A 49 15.57 1.29 -4.10
N PHE A 50 16.15 0.13 -3.90
CA PHE A 50 16.10 -0.58 -2.61
C PHE A 50 16.95 0.11 -1.54
N ASP A 51 16.38 0.36 -0.36
CA ASP A 51 17.16 0.82 0.80
C ASP A 51 17.70 -0.37 1.62
N GLU A 52 18.82 -0.90 1.13
CA GLU A 52 19.50 -2.04 1.75
C GLU A 52 19.94 -1.75 3.19
N ARG A 53 20.26 -0.50 3.53
CA ARG A 53 20.66 -0.11 4.89
C ARG A 53 19.52 -0.33 5.88
N LEU A 54 18.30 0.08 5.49
CA LEU A 54 17.11 -0.17 6.29
C LEU A 54 16.84 -1.66 6.41
N ALA A 55 16.86 -2.39 5.30
CA ALA A 55 16.62 -3.85 5.31
C ALA A 55 17.62 -4.60 6.18
N LYS A 56 18.93 -4.31 6.07
CA LYS A 56 19.97 -4.87 6.93
C LYS A 56 19.74 -4.54 8.41
N ALA A 57 19.38 -3.29 8.72
CA ALA A 57 19.10 -2.90 10.09
C ALA A 57 17.91 -3.69 10.70
N LEU A 58 16.89 -4.03 9.90
CA LEU A 58 15.79 -4.88 10.35
C LEU A 58 16.27 -6.31 10.61
N VAL A 59 17.07 -6.88 9.71
CA VAL A 59 17.66 -8.22 9.88
C VAL A 59 18.55 -8.28 11.12
N ASP A 60 19.48 -7.35 11.27
CA ASP A 60 20.43 -7.29 12.41
C ASP A 60 19.73 -7.18 13.76
N ASN A 61 18.56 -6.56 13.79
CA ASN A 61 17.74 -6.44 14.99
C ASN A 61 16.64 -7.51 15.11
N GLY A 62 16.53 -8.46 14.16
CA GLY A 62 15.46 -9.47 14.14
C GLY A 62 14.08 -8.84 14.24
N ILE A 63 13.80 -7.83 13.41
CA ILE A 63 12.52 -7.10 13.35
C ILE A 63 11.75 -7.55 12.11
N PRO A 64 10.65 -8.32 12.27
CA PRO A 64 9.82 -8.69 11.15
C PRO A 64 9.11 -7.48 10.55
N ALA A 65 8.92 -7.49 9.23
CA ALA A 65 8.20 -6.47 8.50
C ALA A 65 7.38 -7.08 7.35
N THR A 66 6.24 -6.45 7.08
CA THR A 66 5.42 -6.75 5.89
C THR A 66 5.79 -5.77 4.79
N ILE A 67 6.27 -6.28 3.66
CA ILE A 67 6.77 -5.47 2.54
C ILE A 67 5.73 -5.48 1.42
N PHE A 68 5.17 -4.32 1.10
CA PHE A 68 4.23 -4.15 0.00
C PHE A 68 5.00 -3.84 -1.29
N LEU A 69 5.10 -4.83 -2.19
CA LEU A 69 5.89 -4.75 -3.42
C LEU A 69 5.05 -4.34 -4.62
N THR A 70 5.56 -3.39 -5.42
CA THR A 70 5.04 -3.20 -6.77
C THR A 70 5.73 -4.13 -7.75
N GLY A 71 5.01 -4.61 -8.77
CA GLY A 71 5.62 -5.36 -9.87
C GLY A 71 6.70 -4.54 -10.59
N PHE A 72 6.51 -3.22 -10.66
CA PHE A 72 7.53 -2.31 -11.17
C PHE A 72 8.83 -2.38 -10.35
N TRP A 73 8.74 -2.24 -9.02
CA TRP A 73 9.91 -2.26 -8.14
C TRP A 73 10.68 -3.58 -8.24
N MET A 74 9.97 -4.73 -8.24
CA MET A 74 10.58 -6.05 -8.32
C MET A 74 11.44 -6.21 -9.59
N ARG A 75 10.93 -5.75 -10.74
CA ARG A 75 11.70 -5.81 -12.01
C ARG A 75 12.94 -4.94 -12.01
N HIS A 76 12.92 -3.81 -11.32
CA HIS A 76 14.03 -2.84 -11.30
C HIS A 76 15.01 -3.05 -10.15
N ASN A 77 14.68 -3.89 -9.17
CA ASN A 77 15.51 -4.17 -8.00
C ASN A 77 15.69 -5.69 -7.76
N PRO A 78 16.21 -6.46 -8.73
CA PRO A 78 16.33 -7.91 -8.60
C PRO A 78 17.20 -8.32 -7.41
N ALA A 79 18.29 -7.58 -7.12
CA ALA A 79 19.12 -7.83 -5.94
C ALA A 79 18.38 -7.55 -4.62
N GLY A 80 17.58 -6.49 -4.57
CA GLY A 80 16.72 -6.19 -3.41
C GLY A 80 15.65 -7.25 -3.19
N LEU A 81 15.03 -7.74 -4.26
CA LEU A 81 14.08 -8.84 -4.20
C LEU A 81 14.75 -10.13 -3.68
N ALA A 82 15.95 -10.46 -4.21
CA ALA A 82 16.70 -11.61 -3.75
C ALA A 82 17.06 -11.50 -2.25
N PHE A 83 17.42 -10.29 -1.77
CA PHE A 83 17.68 -10.04 -0.36
C PHE A 83 16.42 -10.31 0.48
N LEU A 84 15.26 -9.80 0.10
CA LEU A 84 14.00 -10.03 0.83
C LEU A 84 13.63 -11.52 0.84
N LEU A 85 13.80 -12.23 -0.28
CA LEU A 85 13.54 -13.67 -0.37
C LEU A 85 14.50 -14.52 0.46
N ALA A 86 15.76 -14.10 0.62
CA ALA A 86 16.72 -14.77 1.48
C ALA A 86 16.38 -14.64 2.98
N HIS A 87 15.56 -13.65 3.37
CA HIS A 87 15.15 -13.39 4.75
C HIS A 87 13.63 -13.46 4.92
N ARG A 88 12.99 -14.46 4.28
CA ARG A 88 11.52 -14.64 4.33
C ARG A 88 10.95 -14.99 5.70
N ASP A 89 11.79 -15.39 6.62
CA ASP A 89 11.45 -15.53 8.04
C ASP A 89 11.15 -14.19 8.72
N LEU A 90 11.75 -13.10 8.21
CA LEU A 90 11.54 -11.73 8.68
C LEU A 90 10.69 -10.87 7.74
N PHE A 91 10.61 -11.20 6.45
CA PHE A 91 9.89 -10.38 5.47
C PHE A 91 8.73 -11.12 4.82
N SER A 92 7.50 -10.71 5.16
CA SER A 92 6.28 -11.13 4.46
C SER A 92 6.05 -10.23 3.24
N LEU A 93 5.95 -10.81 2.04
CA LEU A 93 5.79 -10.06 0.79
C LEU A 93 4.32 -9.93 0.42
N GLN A 94 3.84 -8.69 0.28
CA GLN A 94 2.45 -8.38 0.02
C GLN A 94 2.30 -7.43 -1.18
N ASN A 95 1.07 -7.25 -1.66
CA ASN A 95 0.79 -6.63 -2.95
C ASN A 95 0.63 -5.10 -2.87
N HIS A 96 1.45 -4.36 -3.63
CA HIS A 96 1.34 -2.91 -3.82
C HIS A 96 0.92 -2.52 -5.26
N GLY A 97 0.38 -3.49 -6.01
CA GLY A 97 0.00 -3.34 -7.41
C GLY A 97 1.16 -3.62 -8.39
N ALA A 98 0.83 -3.62 -9.67
CA ALA A 98 1.81 -3.88 -10.74
C ALA A 98 2.67 -2.66 -11.07
N ARG A 99 2.04 -1.46 -11.19
CA ARG A 99 2.61 -0.22 -11.71
C ARG A 99 2.55 0.95 -10.74
N HIS A 100 2.03 0.76 -9.54
CA HIS A 100 1.81 1.80 -8.54
C HIS A 100 0.70 2.79 -8.92
N LEU A 101 -0.43 2.29 -9.38
CA LEU A 101 -1.60 3.12 -9.69
C LEU A 101 -2.56 3.14 -8.49
N PRO A 102 -2.99 4.34 -8.03
CA PRO A 102 -4.02 4.44 -6.99
C PRO A 102 -5.32 3.74 -7.40
N ALA A 103 -5.94 3.01 -6.47
CA ALA A 103 -7.22 2.32 -6.65
C ALA A 103 -8.39 3.32 -6.58
N ILE A 104 -8.37 4.29 -7.49
CA ILE A 104 -9.32 5.40 -7.56
C ILE A 104 -10.03 5.36 -8.91
N LEU A 105 -11.36 5.49 -8.88
CA LEU A 105 -12.22 5.61 -10.05
C LEU A 105 -12.18 7.05 -10.61
N GLY A 106 -12.32 7.18 -11.93
CA GLY A 106 -12.26 8.47 -12.63
C GLY A 106 -10.83 8.94 -12.87
N CYS A 107 -10.65 10.26 -13.04
CA CYS A 107 -9.38 10.82 -13.51
C CYS A 107 -8.65 11.69 -12.46
N ARG A 108 -9.15 11.74 -11.22
CA ARG A 108 -8.57 12.57 -10.15
C ARG A 108 -7.21 12.04 -9.71
N SER A 109 -6.14 12.77 -10.02
CA SER A 109 -4.80 12.46 -9.53
C SER A 109 -4.65 12.80 -8.04
N VAL A 110 -3.83 12.00 -7.32
CA VAL A 110 -3.48 12.21 -5.91
C VAL A 110 -1.96 12.17 -5.75
N TYR A 111 -1.38 13.13 -5.06
CA TYR A 111 0.08 13.25 -4.89
C TYR A 111 0.88 13.14 -6.20
N GLY A 112 0.33 13.65 -7.31
CA GLY A 112 0.93 13.54 -8.63
C GLY A 112 0.80 12.17 -9.31
N LEU A 113 0.16 11.19 -8.66
CA LEU A 113 -0.08 9.86 -9.21
C LEU A 113 -1.38 9.86 -10.03
N ARG A 114 -1.30 9.31 -11.24
CA ARG A 114 -2.46 9.07 -12.08
C ARG A 114 -3.23 7.85 -11.56
N PRO A 115 -4.55 7.93 -11.34
CA PRO A 115 -5.34 6.79 -10.87
C PRO A 115 -5.48 5.71 -11.94
N ALA A 116 -5.81 4.49 -11.54
CA ALA A 116 -6.18 3.42 -12.46
C ALA A 116 -7.46 3.77 -13.25
N GLY A 117 -8.38 4.51 -12.67
CA GLY A 117 -9.49 5.19 -13.32
C GLY A 117 -10.75 4.35 -13.51
N THR A 118 -10.63 3.04 -13.74
CA THR A 118 -11.76 2.11 -13.90
C THR A 118 -11.58 0.88 -13.01
N TRP A 119 -12.68 0.20 -12.68
CA TRP A 119 -12.60 -1.04 -11.91
C TRP A 119 -11.75 -2.12 -12.62
N ASP A 120 -11.90 -2.28 -13.92
CA ASP A 120 -11.10 -3.26 -14.67
C ASP A 120 -9.61 -2.96 -14.63
N ALA A 121 -9.22 -1.68 -14.69
CA ALA A 121 -7.83 -1.28 -14.55
C ALA A 121 -7.30 -1.50 -13.12
N ILE A 122 -8.11 -1.22 -12.09
CA ILE A 122 -7.78 -1.50 -10.68
C ILE A 122 -7.62 -3.02 -10.49
N ARG A 123 -8.57 -3.82 -10.95
CA ARG A 123 -8.52 -5.28 -10.87
C ARG A 123 -7.26 -5.84 -11.56
N THR A 124 -6.93 -5.34 -12.74
CA THR A 124 -5.72 -5.74 -13.47
C THR A 124 -4.44 -5.34 -12.70
N GLU A 125 -4.40 -4.13 -12.15
CA GLU A 125 -3.28 -3.64 -11.34
C GLU A 125 -3.01 -4.56 -10.13
N ILE A 126 -4.07 -4.98 -9.43
CA ILE A 126 -3.99 -5.88 -8.28
C ILE A 126 -3.60 -7.29 -8.72
N ALA A 127 -4.30 -7.86 -9.70
CA ALA A 127 -4.07 -9.24 -10.15
C ALA A 127 -2.64 -9.44 -10.69
N THR A 128 -2.18 -8.52 -11.55
CA THR A 128 -0.82 -8.58 -12.12
C THR A 128 0.26 -8.38 -11.05
N GLY A 129 0.01 -7.52 -10.03
CA GLY A 129 0.93 -7.36 -8.90
C GLY A 129 1.03 -8.63 -8.06
N ALA A 130 -0.10 -9.26 -7.75
CA ALA A 130 -0.14 -10.51 -7.00
C ALA A 130 0.51 -11.68 -7.75
N GLU A 131 0.27 -11.78 -9.05
CA GLU A 131 0.90 -12.79 -9.90
C GLU A 131 2.42 -12.66 -9.90
N ALA A 132 2.94 -11.45 -10.06
CA ALA A 132 4.38 -11.19 -10.03
C ALA A 132 5.02 -11.60 -8.68
N ILE A 133 4.33 -11.38 -7.54
CA ILE A 133 4.82 -11.81 -6.22
C ILE A 133 4.80 -13.33 -6.12
N ARG A 134 3.70 -13.98 -6.51
CA ARG A 134 3.58 -15.45 -6.49
C ARG A 134 4.67 -16.11 -7.35
N ASP A 135 4.91 -15.59 -8.54
CA ASP A 135 5.91 -16.14 -9.45
C ASP A 135 7.34 -15.98 -8.91
N ALA A 136 7.61 -14.90 -8.17
CA ALA A 136 8.91 -14.65 -7.56
C ALA A 136 9.15 -15.39 -6.26
N SER A 137 8.12 -15.54 -5.39
CA SER A 137 8.25 -16.06 -4.03
C SER A 137 7.70 -17.47 -3.83
N GLY A 138 6.82 -17.94 -4.72
CA GLY A 138 6.00 -19.13 -4.54
C GLY A 138 4.81 -18.94 -3.59
N GLU A 139 4.63 -17.75 -3.01
CA GLU A 139 3.58 -17.45 -2.05
C GLU A 139 2.54 -16.49 -2.64
N THR A 140 1.26 -16.72 -2.37
CA THR A 140 0.18 -15.82 -2.80
C THR A 140 -0.02 -14.73 -1.75
N PRO A 141 0.12 -13.44 -2.11
CA PRO A 141 -0.14 -12.35 -1.18
C PRO A 141 -1.63 -12.30 -0.82
N THR A 142 -1.92 -12.03 0.45
CA THR A 142 -3.29 -11.93 0.99
C THR A 142 -3.70 -10.50 1.32
N TRP A 143 -2.75 -9.57 1.34
CA TRP A 143 -2.97 -8.16 1.59
C TRP A 143 -2.65 -7.32 0.36
N TYR A 144 -3.47 -6.29 0.15
CA TYR A 144 -3.25 -5.28 -0.88
C TYR A 144 -3.23 -3.89 -0.25
N ARG A 145 -2.20 -3.11 -0.56
CA ARG A 145 -2.16 -1.66 -0.31
C ARG A 145 -2.05 -0.95 -1.64
N GLY A 146 -3.08 -0.18 -2.01
CA GLY A 146 -3.04 0.66 -3.21
C GLY A 146 -2.05 1.81 -3.05
N ALA A 147 -1.52 2.31 -4.16
CA ALA A 147 -0.66 3.49 -4.16
C ALA A 147 -1.35 4.66 -3.44
N ALA A 148 -0.59 5.42 -2.64
CA ALA A 148 -1.05 6.49 -1.77
C ALA A 148 -1.97 6.04 -0.62
N ALA A 149 -2.32 4.75 -0.49
CA ALA A 149 -3.30 4.20 0.46
C ALA A 149 -4.66 4.93 0.43
N LEU A 150 -5.01 5.56 -0.71
CA LEU A 150 -6.27 6.25 -0.95
C LEU A 150 -7.10 5.48 -1.98
N TYR A 151 -8.40 5.37 -1.70
CA TYR A 151 -9.33 4.56 -2.48
C TYR A 151 -10.62 5.32 -2.79
N SER A 152 -11.24 5.02 -3.92
CA SER A 152 -12.67 5.25 -4.07
C SER A 152 -13.41 4.27 -3.15
N PRO A 153 -14.40 4.70 -2.35
CA PRO A 153 -15.12 3.81 -1.43
C PRO A 153 -15.71 2.58 -2.12
N GLU A 154 -16.16 2.74 -3.35
CA GLU A 154 -16.85 1.73 -4.14
C GLU A 154 -15.97 0.53 -4.54
N VAL A 155 -14.63 0.65 -4.42
CA VAL A 155 -13.71 -0.42 -4.81
C VAL A 155 -13.27 -1.30 -3.64
N LEU A 156 -13.53 -0.92 -2.39
CA LEU A 156 -13.08 -1.65 -1.21
C LEU A 156 -13.67 -3.06 -1.15
N ASP A 157 -15.01 -3.18 -1.15
CA ASP A 157 -15.70 -4.49 -1.18
C ASP A 157 -15.29 -5.35 -2.38
N PRO A 158 -15.23 -4.83 -3.63
CA PRO A 158 -14.71 -5.58 -4.77
C PRO A 158 -13.27 -6.10 -4.56
N ILE A 159 -12.36 -5.33 -3.93
CA ILE A 159 -10.99 -5.77 -3.62
C ILE A 159 -11.03 -6.93 -2.61
N GLU A 160 -11.84 -6.83 -1.56
CA GLU A 160 -12.00 -7.91 -0.57
C GLU A 160 -12.58 -9.18 -1.21
N LYS A 161 -13.52 -9.06 -2.15
CA LYS A 161 -14.06 -10.19 -2.93
C LYS A 161 -13.04 -10.84 -3.86
N MET A 162 -11.94 -10.17 -4.20
CA MET A 162 -10.78 -10.79 -4.87
C MET A 162 -9.92 -11.62 -3.91
N GLY A 163 -10.22 -11.64 -2.61
CA GLY A 163 -9.48 -12.37 -1.57
C GLY A 163 -8.37 -11.56 -0.90
N PHE A 164 -8.35 -10.24 -1.06
CA PHE A 164 -7.34 -9.38 -0.42
C PHE A 164 -7.91 -8.61 0.76
N GLY A 165 -7.23 -8.65 1.90
CA GLY A 165 -7.41 -7.64 2.92
C GLY A 165 -6.88 -6.28 2.42
N VAL A 166 -7.65 -5.20 2.63
CA VAL A 166 -7.19 -3.84 2.29
C VAL A 166 -6.31 -3.33 3.44
N ALA A 167 -5.01 -3.20 3.18
CA ALA A 167 -4.05 -2.78 4.19
C ALA A 167 -4.04 -1.25 4.36
N GLY A 168 -4.67 -0.79 5.43
CA GLY A 168 -4.52 0.55 5.97
C GLY A 168 -3.35 0.66 6.94
N PHE A 169 -3.36 1.70 7.77
CA PHE A 169 -2.40 1.92 8.86
C PHE A 169 -3.04 2.77 9.98
N SER A 170 -2.41 2.77 11.15
CA SER A 170 -2.78 3.66 12.26
C SER A 170 -1.69 4.70 12.56
N LEU A 171 -0.46 4.48 12.06
CA LEU A 171 0.67 5.39 12.22
C LEU A 171 1.45 5.54 10.91
N ASN A 172 1.47 6.75 10.35
CA ASN A 172 2.32 7.08 9.21
C ASN A 172 3.69 7.57 9.72
N ALA A 173 4.74 6.77 9.54
CA ALA A 173 6.05 7.06 10.08
C ALA A 173 6.79 8.15 9.32
N ASP A 174 6.77 8.14 7.98
CA ASP A 174 7.69 8.92 7.16
C ASP A 174 7.05 9.88 6.15
N MET A 175 5.70 9.90 6.07
CA MET A 175 4.94 10.79 5.16
C MET A 175 5.41 10.70 3.69
N GLY A 176 5.48 9.47 3.16
CA GLY A 176 5.99 9.24 1.80
C GLY A 176 7.50 9.44 1.69
N ALA A 177 8.25 9.03 2.71
CA ALA A 177 9.70 9.22 2.85
C ALA A 177 10.14 10.70 2.78
N SER A 178 9.27 11.64 3.14
CA SER A 178 9.57 13.10 3.07
C SER A 178 10.17 13.67 4.35
N LEU A 179 10.07 12.95 5.49
CA LEU A 179 10.49 13.47 6.78
C LEU A 179 11.99 13.22 7.06
N PRO A 180 12.64 14.10 7.82
CA PRO A 180 14.00 13.87 8.32
C PRO A 180 14.04 12.72 9.34
N ALA A 181 15.20 12.05 9.46
CA ALA A 181 15.36 10.84 10.28
C ALA A 181 14.89 11.02 11.74
N GLY A 182 15.24 12.12 12.39
CA GLY A 182 14.82 12.39 13.77
C GLY A 182 13.29 12.50 13.93
N ALA A 183 12.61 13.11 12.96
CA ALA A 183 11.14 13.20 12.96
C ALA A 183 10.49 11.84 12.78
N VAL A 184 11.02 11.00 11.88
CA VAL A 184 10.53 9.63 11.67
C VAL A 184 10.71 8.80 12.94
N ALA A 185 11.91 8.81 13.54
CA ALA A 185 12.18 8.09 14.78
C ALA A 185 11.25 8.54 15.93
N ALA A 186 11.03 9.84 16.08
CA ALA A 186 10.13 10.41 17.10
C ALA A 186 8.65 10.02 16.86
N ARG A 187 8.23 9.87 15.60
CA ARG A 187 6.87 9.38 15.28
C ARG A 187 6.72 7.91 15.66
N ILE A 188 7.69 7.06 15.29
CA ILE A 188 7.68 5.64 15.63
C ILE A 188 7.73 5.42 17.16
N ALA A 189 8.50 6.23 17.89
CA ALA A 189 8.55 6.16 19.36
C ALA A 189 7.19 6.41 20.04
N LYS A 190 6.20 6.98 19.35
CA LYS A 190 4.82 7.18 19.82
C LYS A 190 3.91 5.99 19.52
N ALA A 191 4.39 4.97 18.82
CA ALA A 191 3.61 3.79 18.50
C ALA A 191 3.14 3.10 19.78
N ARG A 192 1.92 2.63 19.74
CA ARG A 192 1.24 1.93 20.83
C ARG A 192 0.95 0.51 20.42
N ASP A 193 0.60 -0.32 21.39
CA ASP A 193 0.12 -1.67 21.12
C ASP A 193 -0.92 -1.68 20.00
N ARG A 194 -0.78 -2.65 19.10
CA ARG A 194 -1.65 -2.88 17.94
C ARG A 194 -1.54 -1.86 16.81
N ASP A 195 -0.60 -0.91 16.87
CA ASP A 195 -0.40 -0.02 15.74
C ASP A 195 0.13 -0.76 14.50
N VAL A 196 -0.42 -0.40 13.35
CA VAL A 196 0.12 -0.72 12.04
C VAL A 196 0.87 0.51 11.54
N ILE A 197 2.17 0.39 11.45
CA ILE A 197 3.09 1.48 11.07
C ILE A 197 3.34 1.39 9.56
N VAL A 198 3.12 2.47 8.81
CA VAL A 198 3.54 2.56 7.40
C VAL A 198 4.79 3.41 7.26
N GLY A 199 5.72 2.93 6.44
CA GLY A 199 6.91 3.64 5.97
C GLY A 199 7.33 3.13 4.60
N HIS A 200 8.52 3.54 4.11
CA HIS A 200 9.00 3.23 2.77
C HIS A 200 10.41 2.62 2.79
N ILE A 201 10.65 1.64 1.90
CA ILE A 201 11.94 0.95 1.73
C ILE A 201 12.57 1.21 0.36
N ASN A 202 12.04 2.15 -0.40
CA ASN A 202 12.43 2.42 -1.78
C ASN A 202 13.14 3.76 -2.00
N GLN A 203 13.63 4.41 -0.92
CA GLN A 203 14.22 5.76 -0.98
C GLN A 203 15.59 5.83 -0.26
N PRO A 204 16.63 5.09 -0.74
CA PRO A 204 17.91 4.99 -0.04
C PRO A 204 18.67 6.31 0.08
N LEU A 205 18.38 7.29 -0.78
CA LEU A 205 19.01 8.61 -0.73
C LEU A 205 18.31 9.58 0.25
N ARG A 206 17.16 9.20 0.80
CA ARG A 206 16.44 10.02 1.78
C ARG A 206 16.76 9.58 3.21
N PRO A 207 16.66 10.50 4.18
CA PRO A 207 16.99 10.21 5.58
C PRO A 207 15.96 9.35 6.31
N SER A 208 14.76 9.18 5.74
CA SER A 208 13.63 8.49 6.37
C SER A 208 13.95 7.04 6.73
N GLY A 209 14.67 6.29 5.88
CA GLY A 209 15.07 4.90 6.15
C GLY A 209 15.92 4.78 7.43
N ALA A 210 16.88 5.67 7.63
CA ALA A 210 17.67 5.72 8.87
C ALA A 210 16.79 6.04 10.10
N GLY A 211 15.79 6.92 9.92
CA GLY A 211 14.80 7.23 10.97
C GLY A 211 13.91 6.03 11.33
N ILE A 212 13.46 5.27 10.34
CA ILE A 212 12.71 4.02 10.58
C ILE A 212 13.57 3.03 11.36
N ALA A 213 14.79 2.74 10.89
CA ALA A 213 15.71 1.81 11.55
C ALA A 213 15.96 2.19 13.03
N ALA A 214 16.27 3.46 13.29
CA ALA A 214 16.49 3.95 14.66
C ALA A 214 15.23 3.87 15.53
N GLY A 215 14.07 4.25 14.98
CA GLY A 215 12.80 4.25 15.69
C GLY A 215 12.36 2.85 16.10
N VAL A 216 12.37 1.88 15.16
CA VAL A 216 11.93 0.50 15.45
C VAL A 216 12.91 -0.23 16.38
N ALA A 217 14.23 -0.02 16.23
CA ALA A 217 15.21 -0.56 17.15
C ALA A 217 15.03 0.00 18.57
N SER A 218 14.72 1.29 18.71
CA SER A 218 14.39 1.89 20.01
C SER A 218 13.13 1.29 20.61
N LEU A 219 12.08 1.13 19.82
CA LEU A 219 10.80 0.58 20.26
C LEU A 219 10.95 -0.86 20.72
N LYS A 220 11.76 -1.68 20.00
CA LYS A 220 12.09 -3.06 20.39
C LYS A 220 12.83 -3.12 21.71
N ARG A 221 13.83 -2.24 21.94
CA ARG A 221 14.55 -2.16 23.24
C ARG A 221 13.63 -1.78 24.40
N GLN A 222 12.53 -1.10 24.16
CA GLN A 222 11.50 -0.78 25.15
C GLN A 222 10.53 -1.95 25.42
N GLY A 223 10.75 -3.10 24.79
CA GLY A 223 9.94 -4.31 25.00
C GLY A 223 8.75 -4.46 24.06
N MET A 224 8.59 -3.58 23.07
CA MET A 224 7.52 -3.73 22.08
C MET A 224 7.83 -4.91 21.14
N GLY A 225 6.87 -5.82 20.99
CA GLY A 225 6.91 -6.90 20.00
C GLY A 225 6.67 -6.37 18.58
N PHE A 226 7.19 -7.11 17.60
CA PHE A 226 6.91 -6.86 16.18
C PHE A 226 6.35 -8.13 15.55
N VAL A 227 5.31 -7.98 14.72
CA VAL A 227 4.65 -9.09 14.02
C VAL A 227 4.39 -8.72 12.56
N HIS A 228 4.20 -9.72 11.71
CA HIS A 228 3.67 -9.49 10.36
C HIS A 228 2.20 -9.07 10.42
N LEU A 229 1.76 -8.34 9.40
CA LEU A 229 0.34 -8.12 9.17
C LEU A 229 -0.28 -9.45 8.70
N SER A 230 -1.22 -9.98 9.47
CA SER A 230 -1.88 -11.27 9.28
C SER A 230 -3.41 -11.17 9.43
#